data_929f7824da38f41e1721ac7f22d9030f
#
_entry.id   929f7824da38f41e1721ac7f22d9030f
#
_cell.length_a   1.000
_cell.length_b   1.000
_cell.length_c   1.000
_cell.angle_alpha   90.00
_cell.angle_beta   90.00
_cell.angle_gamma   90.00
#
_symmetry.space_group_name_H-M   'P 1'
#
loop_
_entity.id
_entity.type
_entity.pdbx_description
1 polymer ?
#
loop_
_entity_poly.entity_id
_entity_poly.type
_entity_poly.pdbx_seq_one_letter_code
_entity_poly.pdbx_strand_id
1 'polypeptide(L)' 'MSAKDKKLGEVVRELRERQGLTQPQLAERAQLALSYITLLESGQQVNLSPSAIGRLARALGITSKQLSEIGA' A
#
# COMPACT_ATOMS: atom_id res chain seq x y z
N MET A 1 -15.42 11.02 -9.85
CA MET A 1 -14.12 11.07 -9.21
C MET A 1 -13.89 9.81 -8.38
N SER A 2 -12.84 9.11 -8.68
CA SER A 2 -12.55 7.88 -7.97
C SER A 2 -11.66 8.17 -6.76
N ALA A 3 -12.27 8.63 -5.71
CA ALA A 3 -11.56 8.92 -4.48
C ALA A 3 -10.92 7.69 -3.85
N LYS A 4 -11.43 6.51 -4.21
CA LYS A 4 -10.98 5.26 -3.62
C LYS A 4 -9.54 4.91 -4.00
N ASP A 5 -9.23 4.96 -5.29
CA ASP A 5 -7.89 4.59 -5.75
C ASP A 5 -6.85 5.55 -5.22
N LYS A 6 -7.17 6.83 -5.29
CA LYS A 6 -6.29 7.84 -4.76
C LYS A 6 -6.11 7.69 -3.27
N LYS A 7 -7.20 7.35 -2.59
CA LYS A 7 -7.17 7.21 -1.14
C LYS A 7 -6.28 6.05 -0.69
N LEU A 8 -6.31 4.96 -1.42
CA LEU A 8 -5.47 3.81 -1.06
C LEU A 8 -4.00 4.20 -1.10
N GLY A 9 -3.56 4.82 -2.17
CA GLY A 9 -2.17 5.24 -2.28
C GLY A 9 -1.77 6.23 -1.21
N GLU A 10 -2.66 7.18 -0.92
CA GLU A 10 -2.41 8.16 0.13
C GLU A 10 -2.31 7.51 1.51
N VAL A 11 -3.19 6.56 1.80
CA VAL A 11 -3.18 5.89 3.10
C VAL A 11 -1.94 5.02 3.25
N VAL A 12 -1.55 4.32 2.21
CA VAL A 12 -0.33 3.52 2.24
C VAL A 12 0.87 4.41 2.55
N ARG A 13 0.95 5.54 1.88
CA ARG A 13 2.04 6.48 2.11
C ARG A 13 2.03 7.02 3.53
N GLU A 14 0.87 7.41 4.05
CA GLU A 14 0.76 7.91 5.40
C GLU A 14 1.18 6.88 6.43
N LEU A 15 0.72 5.64 6.27
CA LEU A 15 1.07 4.58 7.20
C LEU A 15 2.56 4.27 7.14
N ARG A 16 3.11 4.29 5.93
CA ARG A 16 4.55 4.09 5.73
C ARG A 16 5.34 5.15 6.47
N GLU A 17 4.97 6.41 6.26
CA GLU A 17 5.68 7.54 6.85
C GLU A 17 5.58 7.55 8.36
N ARG A 18 4.42 7.16 8.89
CA ARG A 18 4.23 7.07 10.34
C ARG A 18 5.17 6.06 10.97
N GLN A 19 5.53 5.03 10.22
CA GLN A 19 6.45 4.02 10.73
C GLN A 19 7.89 4.33 10.40
N GLY A 20 8.15 5.48 9.80
CA GLY A 20 9.50 5.90 9.48
C GLY A 20 10.13 5.09 8.35
N LEU A 21 9.33 4.53 7.47
CA LEU A 21 9.84 3.70 6.38
C LEU A 21 9.95 4.50 5.10
N THR A 22 11.02 4.23 4.34
CA THR A 22 11.12 4.72 2.97
C THR A 22 10.34 3.76 2.06
N GLN A 23 10.11 4.20 0.81
CA GLN A 23 9.47 3.30 -0.16
C GLN A 23 10.26 2.00 -0.37
N PRO A 24 11.58 2.04 -0.54
CA PRO A 24 12.33 0.79 -0.65
C PRO A 24 12.21 -0.09 0.58
N GLN A 25 12.17 0.50 1.77
CA GLN A 25 12.03 -0.28 2.99
C GLN A 25 10.67 -0.96 3.07
N LEU A 26 9.62 -0.24 2.69
CA LEU A 26 8.29 -0.84 2.66
C LEU A 26 8.23 -1.97 1.63
N ALA A 27 8.79 -1.75 0.45
CA ALA A 27 8.81 -2.77 -0.59
C ALA A 27 9.50 -4.03 -0.10
N GLU A 28 10.62 -3.87 0.58
CA GLU A 28 11.36 -5.00 1.12
C GLU A 28 10.55 -5.75 2.16
N ARG A 29 9.93 -5.03 3.09
CA ARG A 29 9.13 -5.65 4.14
C ARG A 29 7.92 -6.38 3.57
N ALA A 30 7.30 -5.80 2.56
CA ALA A 30 6.12 -6.39 1.94
C ALA A 30 6.49 -7.43 0.89
N GLN A 31 7.78 -7.57 0.57
CA GLN A 31 8.25 -8.45 -0.49
C GLN A 31 7.56 -8.14 -1.82
N LEU A 32 7.51 -6.85 -2.13
CA LEU A 32 6.96 -6.34 -3.37
C LEU A 32 8.02 -5.51 -4.08
N ALA A 33 7.87 -5.36 -5.40
CA ALA A 33 8.79 -4.55 -6.16
C ALA A 33 8.66 -3.07 -5.76
N LEU A 34 9.77 -2.36 -5.74
CA LEU A 34 9.75 -0.93 -5.42
C LEU A 34 8.86 -0.16 -6.38
N SER A 35 8.93 -0.50 -7.68
CA SER A 35 8.10 0.18 -8.67
C SER A 35 6.62 0.03 -8.37
N TYR A 36 6.23 -1.09 -7.79
CA TYR A 36 4.85 -1.35 -7.39
C TYR A 36 4.41 -0.35 -6.32
N ILE A 37 5.25 -0.16 -5.31
CA ILE A 37 4.97 0.80 -4.23
C ILE A 37 4.91 2.22 -4.78
N THR A 38 5.87 2.56 -5.64
CA THR A 38 5.92 3.90 -6.23
C THR A 38 4.66 4.22 -7.01
N LEU A 39 4.21 3.28 -7.84
CA LEU A 39 3.00 3.46 -8.63
C LEU A 39 1.77 3.58 -7.75
N LEU A 40 1.70 2.72 -6.73
CA LEU A 40 0.57 2.72 -5.81
C LEU A 40 0.44 4.06 -5.10
N GLU A 41 1.55 4.57 -4.56
CA GLU A 41 1.54 5.82 -3.82
C GLU A 41 1.33 7.04 -4.70
N SER A 42 1.61 6.91 -6.00
CA SER A 42 1.37 8.01 -6.94
C SER A 42 -0.10 8.14 -7.33
N GLY A 43 -0.93 7.22 -6.88
CA GLY A 43 -2.36 7.24 -7.20
C GLY A 43 -2.71 6.51 -8.48
N GLN A 44 -1.74 5.86 -9.10
CA GLN A 44 -2.01 5.09 -10.30
C GLN A 44 -2.67 3.76 -9.93
N GLN A 45 -3.49 3.28 -10.84
CA GLN A 45 -4.14 1.99 -10.63
C GLN A 45 -3.13 0.87 -10.71
N VAL A 46 -3.11 0.03 -9.69
CA VAL A 46 -2.31 -1.19 -9.70
C VAL A 46 -3.21 -2.34 -9.28
N ASN A 47 -2.98 -3.50 -9.85
CA ASN A 47 -3.73 -4.69 -9.49
C ASN A 47 -3.13 -5.30 -8.23
N LEU A 48 -3.86 -5.19 -7.14
CA LEU A 48 -3.44 -5.78 -5.87
C LEU A 48 -4.06 -7.15 -5.73
N SER A 49 -3.23 -8.18 -5.86
CA SER A 49 -3.68 -9.54 -5.57
C SER A 49 -3.95 -9.67 -4.07
N PRO A 50 -4.77 -10.65 -3.66
CA PRO A 50 -4.96 -10.88 -2.22
C PRO A 50 -3.65 -11.11 -1.48
N SER A 51 -2.70 -11.77 -2.11
CA SER A 51 -1.39 -11.99 -1.52
C SER A 51 -0.65 -10.66 -1.31
N ALA A 52 -0.68 -9.78 -2.30
CA ALA A 52 -0.01 -8.49 -2.19
C ALA A 52 -0.67 -7.63 -1.10
N ILE A 53 -2.00 -7.66 -1.03
CA ILE A 53 -2.72 -6.92 0.01
C ILE A 53 -2.32 -7.42 1.39
N GLY A 54 -2.24 -8.73 1.59
CA GLY A 54 -1.85 -9.30 2.87
C GLY A 54 -0.44 -8.90 3.28
N ARG A 55 0.49 -8.98 2.34
CA ARG A 55 1.88 -8.61 2.60
C ARG A 55 2.02 -7.13 2.92
N LEU A 56 1.33 -6.31 2.16
CA LEU A 56 1.39 -4.87 2.34
C LEU A 56 0.77 -4.48 3.69
N ALA A 57 -0.38 -5.04 4.01
CA ALA A 57 -1.04 -4.76 5.28
C ALA A 57 -0.16 -5.15 6.46
N ARG A 58 0.46 -6.32 6.39
CA ARG A 58 1.34 -6.78 7.45
C ARG A 58 2.53 -5.83 7.62
N ALA A 59 3.10 -5.40 6.51
CA ALA A 59 4.24 -4.48 6.54
C ALA A 59 3.85 -3.14 7.15
N LEU A 60 2.59 -2.73 6.97
CA LEU A 60 2.09 -1.45 7.48
C LEU A 60 1.46 -1.57 8.87
N GLY A 61 1.37 -2.78 9.42
CA GLY A 61 0.85 -2.98 10.77
C GLY A 61 -0.66 -2.92 10.87
N ILE A 62 -1.37 -3.17 9.78
CA ILE A 62 -2.83 -3.23 9.78
C ILE A 62 -3.27 -4.58 9.24
N THR A 63 -4.57 -4.86 9.32
CA THR A 63 -5.09 -6.12 8.79
C THR A 63 -5.33 -5.99 7.29
N SER A 64 -5.30 -7.13 6.60
CA SER A 64 -5.62 -7.14 5.17
C SER A 64 -7.06 -6.70 4.93
N LYS A 65 -7.95 -7.00 5.87
CA LYS A 65 -9.33 -6.54 5.77
C LYS A 65 -9.41 -5.02 5.79
N GLN A 66 -8.68 -4.39 6.72
CA GLN A 66 -8.65 -2.93 6.80
C GLN A 66 -8.13 -2.31 5.51
N LEU A 67 -7.07 -2.88 4.97
CA LEU A 67 -6.50 -2.36 3.73
C LEU A 67 -7.45 -2.55 2.56
N SER A 68 -8.10 -3.72 2.47
CA SER A 68 -9.07 -4.00 1.42
C SER A 68 -10.24 -3.04 1.46
N GLU A 69 -10.71 -2.70 2.66
CA GLU A 69 -11.83 -1.80 2.82
C GLU A 69 -11.50 -0.39 2.33
N ILE A 70 -10.27 0.03 2.53
CA ILE A 70 -9.82 1.33 2.03
C ILE A 70 -9.82 1.35 0.51
N GLY A 71 -9.36 0.26 -0.10
CA GLY A 71 -9.26 0.16 -1.54
C GLY A 71 -10.57 -0.14 -2.24
N ALA A 72 -11.58 -0.54 -1.49
CA ALA A 72 -12.88 -0.85 -2.08
C ALA A 72 -13.71 0.42 -2.36
#